data_93466e463622bf9a7cebcd48e6cea650
#
_entry.id   93466e463622bf9a7cebcd48e6cea650
#
_cell.length_a   1.000
_cell.length_b   1.000
_cell.length_c   1.000
_cell.angle_alpha   90.00
_cell.angle_beta   90.00
_cell.angle_gamma   90.00
#
_symmetry.space_group_name_H-M   'P 1'
#
loop_
_entity.id
_entity.type
_entity.pdbx_description
1 polymer ?
#
loop_
_entity_poly.entity_id
_entity_poly.type
_entity_poly.pdbx_seq_one_letter_code
_entity_poly.pdbx_strand_id
1 'polypeptide(L)'
;MKKNKILLIILLFFLILSILLFNFKKNKSYNENLGHTSLYVETYLAGKNQPTHPNVIKFEKPWNGYKYWMGYTPYPNGDGEEENPSIAASNDMYKWETPKNLANPIADNEETGCNELKDSQLIYRDDLDRLEMWYLGRVSKNLGGDGETLLLFRKTSKDGINWSKYKVMREFKYVSPAIIWDGEKYCVWGIGFEGQGTKGVFDYFESKDGVNWSDPIHCKIGNDSKTLDMWHGNVTYNEELECYELVYIPMSNQEVYYATSKDKTNFDKAKTIVENDGTWTRLYRPTLLYENDQYYCLYGAIGENNENYITMSTGKEIDNLTGISDKDISKMAGMPMEKQKQKESLMERLSECKKQFIRLELLIFIPLLYILSIILKRYINKDIKNIIGILSLIICELYMFLKIDFTSIESIIVGLVMGLIQAFIINSGVIYLLSLSNKVITKSRK
;
A
#
# COMPACT_ATOMS: atom_id res chain seq x y z
N MET A 1 49.71 -26.21 -0.22
CA MET A 1 48.66 -26.76 0.68
C MET A 1 47.96 -25.73 1.57
N LYS A 2 48.65 -24.82 2.26
CA LYS A 2 47.98 -23.81 3.17
C LYS A 2 47.06 -22.83 2.44
N LYS A 3 47.38 -22.39 1.21
CA LYS A 3 46.58 -21.41 0.44
C LYS A 3 45.18 -21.92 0.02
N ASN A 4 45.11 -23.19 -0.41
CA ASN A 4 43.84 -23.81 -0.81
C ASN A 4 42.90 -24.04 0.38
N LYS A 5 43.44 -24.23 1.60
CA LYS A 5 42.66 -24.39 2.81
C LYS A 5 41.99 -23.06 3.21
N ILE A 6 42.69 -21.91 3.07
CA ILE A 6 42.14 -20.60 3.36
C ILE A 6 41.01 -20.25 2.38
N LEU A 7 41.20 -20.51 1.10
CA LEU A 7 40.16 -20.29 0.09
C LEU A 7 38.91 -21.15 0.36
N LEU A 8 39.10 -22.40 0.73
CA LEU A 8 38.00 -23.30 1.09
C LEU A 8 37.24 -22.83 2.33
N ILE A 9 37.94 -22.29 3.35
CA ILE A 9 37.33 -21.74 4.56
C ILE A 9 36.49 -20.50 4.21
N ILE A 10 37.00 -19.62 3.35
CA ILE A 10 36.26 -18.43 2.89
C ILE A 10 34.99 -18.83 2.12
N LEU A 11 35.10 -19.78 1.20
CA LEU A 11 33.95 -20.31 0.45
C LEU A 11 32.89 -20.94 1.37
N LEU A 12 33.34 -21.76 2.35
CA LEU A 12 32.46 -22.36 3.34
C LEU A 12 31.77 -21.29 4.23
N PHE A 13 32.51 -20.25 4.63
CA PHE A 13 31.93 -19.14 5.40
C PHE A 13 30.84 -18.44 4.62
N PHE A 14 31.05 -18.08 3.35
CA PHE A 14 30.05 -17.47 2.51
C PHE A 14 28.88 -18.39 2.20
N LEU A 15 29.08 -19.66 2.05
CA LEU A 15 28.02 -20.66 1.87
C LEU A 15 27.15 -20.74 3.14
N ILE A 16 27.79 -20.83 4.31
CA ILE A 16 27.06 -20.84 5.60
C ILE A 16 26.30 -19.54 5.80
N LEU A 17 26.91 -18.39 5.50
CA LEU A 17 26.25 -17.08 5.59
C LEU A 17 25.05 -16.99 4.64
N SER A 18 25.18 -17.51 3.41
CA SER A 18 24.08 -17.57 2.46
C SER A 18 22.94 -18.47 2.94
N ILE A 19 23.25 -19.63 3.52
CA ILE A 19 22.26 -20.53 4.12
C ILE A 19 21.58 -19.89 5.33
N LEU A 20 22.31 -19.18 6.18
CA LEU A 20 21.76 -18.46 7.33
C LEU A 20 20.83 -17.33 6.89
N LEU A 21 21.24 -16.54 5.89
CA LEU A 21 20.40 -15.46 5.33
C LEU A 21 19.16 -16.02 4.63
N PHE A 22 19.28 -17.17 3.95
CA PHE A 22 18.15 -17.87 3.35
C PHE A 22 17.14 -18.34 4.42
N ASN A 23 17.63 -18.96 5.48
CA ASN A 23 16.79 -19.41 6.59
C ASN A 23 16.15 -18.21 7.32
N PHE A 24 16.87 -17.10 7.47
CA PHE A 24 16.34 -15.89 8.07
C PHE A 24 15.21 -15.30 7.22
N LYS A 25 15.33 -15.28 5.89
CA LYS A 25 14.27 -14.86 4.98
C LYS A 25 13.07 -15.80 4.96
N LYS A 26 13.32 -17.12 5.06
CA LYS A 26 12.26 -18.14 5.05
C LYS A 26 11.46 -18.20 6.35
N ASN A 27 12.07 -17.79 7.47
CA ASN A 27 11.44 -17.79 8.79
C ASN A 27 10.79 -16.43 9.13
N LYS A 28 10.51 -15.55 8.14
CA LYS A 28 9.69 -14.38 8.40
C LYS A 28 8.29 -14.88 8.79
N SER A 29 7.99 -14.82 10.06
CA SER A 29 6.66 -15.11 10.60
C SER A 29 5.70 -14.06 10.04
N TYR A 30 4.75 -14.47 9.22
CA TYR A 30 3.68 -13.59 8.81
C TYR A 30 2.69 -13.40 9.95
N ASN A 31 2.21 -12.19 10.10
CA ASN A 31 1.12 -11.90 11.02
C ASN A 31 -0.17 -12.46 10.41
N GLU A 32 -0.85 -13.36 11.12
CA GLU A 32 -2.07 -14.01 10.62
C GLU A 32 -3.23 -13.03 10.40
N ASN A 33 -3.22 -11.88 11.08
CA ASN A 33 -4.27 -10.87 10.95
C ASN A 33 -4.03 -9.88 9.80
N LEU A 34 -2.91 -9.95 9.08
CA LEU A 34 -2.58 -9.12 7.93
C LEU A 34 -2.90 -9.85 6.61
N GLY A 35 -3.60 -9.21 5.69
CA GLY A 35 -3.74 -9.68 4.31
C GLY A 35 -2.40 -9.61 3.57
N HIS A 36 -1.96 -10.71 2.96
CA HIS A 36 -0.70 -10.82 2.22
C HIS A 36 -0.89 -10.72 0.72
N THR A 37 -2.13 -10.68 0.26
CA THR A 37 -2.50 -10.50 -1.14
C THR A 37 -3.53 -9.37 -1.26
N SER A 38 -3.72 -8.87 -2.47
CA SER A 38 -4.70 -7.81 -2.74
C SER A 38 -5.99 -8.37 -3.35
N LEU A 39 -7.10 -7.68 -3.09
CA LEU A 39 -8.34 -7.85 -3.85
C LEU A 39 -8.12 -7.35 -5.28
N TYR A 40 -8.74 -8.04 -6.23
CA TYR A 40 -8.77 -7.53 -7.60
C TYR A 40 -9.86 -6.47 -7.73
N VAL A 41 -9.44 -5.23 -7.94
CA VAL A 41 -10.31 -4.08 -8.19
C VAL A 41 -9.82 -3.40 -9.46
N GLU A 42 -10.58 -3.51 -10.55
CA GLU A 42 -10.24 -2.87 -11.80
C GLU A 42 -10.48 -1.36 -11.72
N THR A 43 -9.44 -0.56 -11.99
CA THR A 43 -9.56 0.89 -12.07
C THR A 43 -9.75 1.34 -13.52
N TYR A 44 -10.20 2.59 -13.72
CA TYR A 44 -10.33 3.17 -15.07
C TYR A 44 -8.97 3.46 -15.74
N LEU A 45 -7.88 3.43 -14.97
CA LEU A 45 -6.52 3.69 -15.45
C LEU A 45 -5.92 2.41 -16.00
N ALA A 46 -6.00 2.23 -17.31
CA ALA A 46 -5.49 1.04 -17.99
C ALA A 46 -4.02 0.74 -17.63
N GLY A 47 -3.77 -0.47 -17.14
CA GLY A 47 -2.42 -0.90 -16.72
C GLY A 47 -1.91 -0.33 -15.41
N LYS A 48 -2.72 0.44 -14.67
CA LYS A 48 -2.38 1.02 -13.38
C LYS A 48 -3.48 0.70 -12.36
N ASN A 49 -3.77 -0.58 -12.15
CA ASN A 49 -4.78 -1.02 -11.20
C ASN A 49 -4.27 -0.87 -9.75
N GLN A 50 -4.25 0.35 -9.25
CA GLN A 50 -3.80 0.69 -7.91
C GLN A 50 -4.92 1.41 -7.14
N PRO A 51 -5.93 0.66 -6.67
CA PRO A 51 -7.03 1.22 -5.88
C PRO A 51 -6.59 1.47 -4.43
N THR A 52 -7.22 2.48 -3.82
CA THR A 52 -7.07 2.79 -2.40
C THR A 52 -8.38 3.34 -1.82
N HIS A 53 -8.41 3.70 -0.53
CA HIS A 53 -9.54 4.29 0.17
C HIS A 53 -10.85 3.50 0.04
N PRO A 54 -10.87 2.18 0.37
CA PRO A 54 -12.09 1.41 0.28
C PRO A 54 -13.14 1.93 1.27
N ASN A 55 -14.37 2.04 0.80
CA ASN A 55 -15.53 2.25 1.64
C ASN A 55 -16.68 1.41 1.09
N VAL A 56 -17.15 0.43 1.87
CA VAL A 56 -18.09 -0.58 1.42
C VAL A 56 -19.43 -0.42 2.14
N ILE A 57 -20.50 -0.52 1.35
CA ILE A 57 -21.86 -0.69 1.85
C ILE A 57 -22.43 -2.03 1.39
N LYS A 58 -23.28 -2.62 2.19
CA LYS A 58 -23.99 -3.87 1.88
C LYS A 58 -25.48 -3.64 1.69
N PHE A 59 -26.10 -4.53 0.95
CA PHE A 59 -27.55 -4.64 0.81
C PHE A 59 -28.03 -6.03 1.21
N GLU A 60 -29.08 -6.12 1.97
CA GLU A 60 -29.70 -7.42 2.33
C GLU A 60 -30.19 -8.17 1.08
N LYS A 61 -30.76 -7.46 0.14
CA LYS A 61 -31.09 -7.95 -1.21
C LYS A 61 -30.26 -7.16 -2.21
N PRO A 62 -29.65 -7.82 -3.23
CA PRO A 62 -28.86 -7.13 -4.22
C PRO A 62 -29.57 -5.88 -4.76
N TRP A 63 -28.93 -4.73 -4.61
CA TRP A 63 -29.39 -3.47 -5.17
C TRP A 63 -28.77 -3.30 -6.56
N ASN A 64 -29.61 -3.15 -7.59
CA ASN A 64 -29.17 -3.08 -8.99
C ASN A 64 -28.17 -4.19 -9.40
N GLY A 65 -28.41 -5.41 -8.91
CA GLY A 65 -27.66 -6.61 -9.29
C GLY A 65 -26.45 -6.94 -8.40
N TYR A 66 -26.11 -6.09 -7.44
CA TYR A 66 -24.96 -6.30 -6.56
C TYR A 66 -25.32 -6.21 -5.09
N LYS A 67 -24.75 -7.12 -4.29
CA LYS A 67 -24.92 -7.13 -2.85
C LYS A 67 -24.03 -6.10 -2.14
N TYR A 68 -22.83 -5.87 -2.67
CA TYR A 68 -21.85 -4.94 -2.10
C TYR A 68 -21.47 -3.86 -3.13
N TRP A 69 -21.38 -2.63 -2.66
CA TRP A 69 -20.93 -1.51 -3.44
C TRP A 69 -19.77 -0.83 -2.72
N MET A 70 -18.71 -0.53 -3.44
CA MET A 70 -17.52 0.11 -2.89
C MET A 70 -17.25 1.43 -3.60
N GLY A 71 -17.17 2.50 -2.81
CA GLY A 71 -16.49 3.71 -3.21
C GLY A 71 -14.99 3.53 -2.99
N TYR A 72 -14.18 3.93 -3.95
CA TYR A 72 -12.74 3.90 -3.87
C TYR A 72 -12.11 5.00 -4.72
N THR A 73 -10.80 5.22 -4.59
CA THR A 73 -10.03 6.08 -5.47
C THR A 73 -8.82 5.32 -6.04
N PRO A 74 -8.46 5.46 -7.31
CA PRO A 74 -7.14 5.05 -7.80
C PRO A 74 -6.08 5.99 -7.22
N TYR A 75 -4.89 5.46 -6.93
CA TYR A 75 -3.78 6.27 -6.41
C TYR A 75 -2.43 5.71 -6.91
N PRO A 76 -2.21 5.65 -8.24
CA PRO A 76 -1.07 4.98 -8.82
C PRO A 76 0.25 5.64 -8.39
N ASN A 77 1.07 4.88 -7.65
CA ASN A 77 2.36 5.31 -7.12
C ASN A 77 2.30 6.59 -6.26
N GLY A 78 1.14 6.88 -5.66
CA GLY A 78 0.93 8.06 -4.84
C GLY A 78 0.64 9.35 -5.64
N ASP A 79 0.15 9.22 -6.87
CA ASP A 79 -0.21 10.36 -7.72
C ASP A 79 -1.62 10.89 -7.37
N GLY A 80 -1.68 12.02 -6.65
CA GLY A 80 -2.94 12.62 -6.19
C GLY A 80 -3.79 13.19 -7.33
N GLU A 81 -3.25 13.47 -8.51
CA GLU A 81 -4.05 13.95 -9.65
C GLU A 81 -4.97 12.85 -10.19
N GLU A 82 -4.61 11.57 -9.98
CA GLU A 82 -5.38 10.41 -10.40
C GLU A 82 -6.35 9.89 -9.31
N GLU A 83 -6.37 10.52 -8.13
CA GLU A 83 -7.18 10.12 -6.98
C GLU A 83 -8.65 10.52 -7.13
N ASN A 84 -9.31 10.04 -8.18
CA ASN A 84 -10.67 10.40 -8.53
C ASN A 84 -11.72 9.39 -8.01
N PRO A 85 -12.86 9.85 -7.44
CA PRO A 85 -13.91 8.99 -6.92
C PRO A 85 -14.43 7.99 -7.95
N SER A 86 -14.40 6.73 -7.60
CA SER A 86 -14.75 5.60 -8.46
C SER A 86 -15.62 4.59 -7.71
N ILE A 87 -16.33 3.75 -8.47
CA ILE A 87 -17.23 2.72 -7.94
C ILE A 87 -16.77 1.35 -8.44
N ALA A 88 -16.77 0.39 -7.52
CA ALA A 88 -16.77 -1.04 -7.84
C ALA A 88 -17.93 -1.72 -7.09
N ALA A 89 -18.36 -2.86 -7.62
CA ALA A 89 -19.42 -3.65 -6.99
C ALA A 89 -19.05 -5.14 -6.98
N SER A 90 -19.63 -5.88 -6.02
CA SER A 90 -19.33 -7.30 -5.79
C SER A 90 -20.55 -8.04 -5.28
N ASN A 91 -20.56 -9.36 -5.46
CA ASN A 91 -21.52 -10.27 -4.84
C ASN A 91 -20.89 -11.23 -3.81
N ASP A 92 -19.55 -11.18 -3.64
CA ASP A 92 -18.80 -12.12 -2.80
C ASP A 92 -17.72 -11.46 -1.92
N MET A 93 -17.53 -10.12 -1.99
CA MET A 93 -16.50 -9.34 -1.30
C MET A 93 -15.05 -9.55 -1.80
N TYR A 94 -14.81 -10.53 -2.67
CA TYR A 94 -13.48 -10.88 -3.15
C TYR A 94 -13.22 -10.42 -4.57
N LYS A 95 -14.22 -10.56 -5.45
CA LYS A 95 -14.17 -10.08 -6.81
C LYS A 95 -14.96 -8.80 -6.96
N TRP A 96 -14.28 -7.73 -7.28
CA TRP A 96 -14.85 -6.41 -7.49
C TRP A 96 -14.76 -6.03 -8.97
N GLU A 97 -15.84 -5.55 -9.52
CA GLU A 97 -15.93 -5.16 -10.93
C GLU A 97 -16.60 -3.79 -11.07
N THR A 98 -16.25 -3.06 -12.13
CA THR A 98 -17.01 -1.86 -12.50
C THR A 98 -18.39 -2.30 -13.01
N PRO A 99 -19.51 -1.83 -12.42
CA PRO A 99 -20.85 -2.14 -12.90
C PRO A 99 -21.00 -1.86 -14.41
N LYS A 100 -21.69 -2.75 -15.09
CA LYS A 100 -21.90 -2.61 -16.54
C LYS A 100 -22.53 -1.24 -16.86
N ASN A 101 -21.99 -0.54 -17.84
CA ASN A 101 -22.36 0.79 -18.31
C ASN A 101 -22.02 1.95 -17.35
N LEU A 102 -21.38 1.69 -16.22
CA LEU A 102 -20.80 2.76 -15.41
C LEU A 102 -19.50 3.25 -16.07
N ALA A 103 -19.34 4.54 -16.16
CA ALA A 103 -18.07 5.19 -16.49
C ALA A 103 -17.37 5.67 -15.21
N ASN A 104 -16.25 5.07 -14.85
CA ASN A 104 -15.34 5.61 -13.85
C ASN A 104 -14.31 6.54 -14.52
N PRO A 105 -13.82 7.58 -13.82
CA PRO A 105 -14.27 8.03 -12.51
C PRO A 105 -15.65 8.69 -12.58
N ILE A 106 -16.39 8.69 -11.47
CA ILE A 106 -17.69 9.37 -11.39
C ILE A 106 -17.57 10.88 -11.20
N ALA A 107 -16.41 11.35 -10.80
CA ALA A 107 -16.00 12.75 -10.74
C ALA A 107 -14.50 12.86 -10.97
N ASP A 108 -14.06 13.95 -11.59
CA ASP A 108 -12.65 14.24 -11.86
C ASP A 108 -12.28 15.71 -11.58
N ASN A 109 -11.01 16.00 -11.69
CA ASN A 109 -10.44 17.33 -11.46
C ASN A 109 -10.95 18.34 -12.50
N GLU A 110 -11.17 17.92 -13.75
CA GLU A 110 -11.64 18.79 -14.83
C GLU A 110 -13.07 19.24 -14.58
N GLU A 111 -13.97 18.30 -14.18
CA GLU A 111 -15.36 18.62 -13.85
C GLU A 111 -15.47 19.58 -12.67
N THR A 112 -14.67 19.38 -11.62
CA THR A 112 -14.77 20.12 -10.35
C THR A 112 -13.93 21.39 -10.30
N GLY A 113 -12.91 21.50 -11.12
CA GLY A 113 -11.91 22.58 -11.07
C GLY A 113 -10.98 22.50 -9.85
N CYS A 114 -10.93 21.35 -9.17
CA CYS A 114 -10.04 21.09 -8.06
C CYS A 114 -8.68 20.60 -8.56
N ASN A 115 -7.63 20.79 -7.76
CA ASN A 115 -6.29 20.27 -8.06
C ASN A 115 -6.21 18.75 -7.81
N GLU A 116 -6.94 18.29 -6.80
CA GLU A 116 -7.01 16.87 -6.40
C GLU A 116 -8.39 16.58 -5.85
N LEU A 117 -8.90 15.39 -6.11
CA LEU A 117 -10.04 14.80 -5.40
C LEU A 117 -9.53 13.68 -4.52
N LYS A 118 -10.18 13.43 -3.38
CA LYS A 118 -9.74 12.42 -2.42
C LYS A 118 -10.80 12.02 -1.42
N ASP A 119 -10.46 11.01 -0.61
CA ASP A 119 -11.22 10.60 0.57
C ASP A 119 -12.70 10.35 0.27
N SER A 120 -12.98 9.55 -0.76
CA SER A 120 -14.34 9.21 -1.15
C SER A 120 -15.06 8.39 -0.06
N GLN A 121 -16.35 8.68 0.13
CA GLN A 121 -17.25 7.98 1.05
C GLN A 121 -18.58 7.71 0.33
N LEU A 122 -18.92 6.44 0.20
CA LEU A 122 -20.19 5.99 -0.37
C LEU A 122 -21.19 5.72 0.73
N ILE A 123 -22.41 6.22 0.60
CA ILE A 123 -23.52 5.90 1.48
C ILE A 123 -24.80 5.59 0.70
N TYR A 124 -25.72 4.90 1.34
CA TYR A 124 -27.07 4.68 0.81
C TYR A 124 -28.09 5.47 1.62
N ARG A 125 -28.97 6.17 0.91
CA ARG A 125 -30.13 6.89 1.45
C ARG A 125 -31.36 6.02 1.19
N ASP A 126 -31.73 5.24 2.18
CA ASP A 126 -32.87 4.32 2.14
C ASP A 126 -34.21 5.03 1.91
N ASP A 127 -34.38 6.20 2.52
CA ASP A 127 -35.55 7.04 2.36
C ASP A 127 -35.74 7.61 0.93
N LEU A 128 -34.65 7.67 0.14
CA LEU A 128 -34.63 8.20 -1.22
C LEU A 128 -34.30 7.12 -2.27
N ASP A 129 -34.04 5.91 -1.84
CA ASP A 129 -33.57 4.78 -2.66
C ASP A 129 -32.46 5.20 -3.64
N ARG A 130 -31.36 5.68 -3.07
CA ARG A 130 -30.23 6.15 -3.88
C ARG A 130 -28.89 6.04 -3.18
N LEU A 131 -27.84 5.90 -3.96
CA LEU A 131 -26.46 6.07 -3.54
C LEU A 131 -26.10 7.56 -3.50
N GLU A 132 -25.24 7.91 -2.56
CA GLU A 132 -24.55 9.19 -2.52
C GLU A 132 -23.06 8.98 -2.38
N MET A 133 -22.28 9.58 -3.27
CA MET A 133 -20.82 9.63 -3.18
C MET A 133 -20.44 11.02 -2.65
N TRP A 134 -19.79 11.02 -1.51
CA TRP A 134 -19.19 12.19 -0.89
C TRP A 134 -17.68 12.10 -1.05
N TYR A 135 -17.03 13.21 -1.33
CA TYR A 135 -15.59 13.26 -1.53
C TYR A 135 -15.03 14.65 -1.26
N LEU A 136 -13.75 14.73 -0.96
CA LEU A 136 -13.05 16.00 -0.79
C LEU A 136 -12.43 16.43 -2.11
N GLY A 137 -12.40 17.74 -2.34
CA GLY A 137 -11.63 18.36 -3.41
C GLY A 137 -10.75 19.45 -2.84
N ARG A 138 -9.47 19.44 -3.24
CA ARG A 138 -8.49 20.46 -2.87
C ARG A 138 -8.54 21.61 -3.86
N VAL A 139 -8.87 22.81 -3.39
CA VAL A 139 -8.83 24.03 -4.17
C VAL A 139 -7.59 24.82 -3.78
N SER A 140 -6.69 25.07 -4.72
CA SER A 140 -5.59 26.01 -4.50
C SER A 140 -6.15 27.41 -4.35
N LYS A 141 -5.94 28.04 -3.20
CA LYS A 141 -6.10 29.49 -3.12
C LYS A 141 -4.98 30.11 -3.96
N ASN A 142 -5.27 30.44 -5.22
CA ASN A 142 -4.45 31.35 -5.96
C ASN A 142 -4.43 32.69 -5.20
N LEU A 143 -3.24 33.27 -5.10
CA LEU A 143 -2.95 34.61 -4.63
C LEU A 143 -2.69 34.75 -3.11
N GLY A 144 -1.52 34.27 -2.69
CA GLY A 144 -0.79 34.83 -1.54
C GLY A 144 -1.37 34.57 -0.14
N GLY A 145 -2.19 33.55 0.03
CA GLY A 145 -2.70 33.12 1.32
C GLY A 145 -2.22 31.71 1.69
N ASP A 146 -1.56 31.60 2.83
CA ASP A 146 -1.21 30.34 3.45
C ASP A 146 -2.47 29.51 3.76
N GLY A 147 -2.69 28.42 3.05
CA GLY A 147 -3.71 27.44 3.41
C GLY A 147 -4.44 26.81 2.24
N GLU A 148 -4.42 25.50 2.21
CA GLU A 148 -5.25 24.68 1.34
C GLU A 148 -6.70 24.75 1.80
N THR A 149 -7.64 24.95 0.85
CA THR A 149 -9.07 24.85 1.13
C THR A 149 -9.54 23.50 0.61
N LEU A 150 -10.11 22.69 1.50
CA LEU A 150 -10.82 21.47 1.14
C LEU A 150 -12.33 21.78 1.07
N LEU A 151 -12.95 21.32 0.00
CA LEU A 151 -14.39 21.38 -0.19
C LEU A 151 -14.96 19.97 -0.11
N LEU A 152 -16.08 19.81 0.57
CA LEU A 152 -16.85 18.57 0.61
C LEU A 152 -17.87 18.60 -0.53
N PHE A 153 -17.79 17.63 -1.40
CA PHE A 153 -18.66 17.44 -2.57
C PHE A 153 -19.62 16.28 -2.35
N ARG A 154 -20.73 16.30 -3.10
CA ARG A 154 -21.67 15.18 -3.18
C ARG A 154 -22.19 15.00 -4.61
N LYS A 155 -22.22 13.74 -5.07
CA LYS A 155 -22.99 13.28 -6.24
C LYS A 155 -23.98 12.20 -5.81
N THR A 156 -25.03 11.99 -6.58
CA THR A 156 -26.10 11.03 -6.25
C THR A 156 -26.47 10.18 -7.44
N SER A 157 -26.87 8.94 -7.19
CA SER A 157 -27.33 8.01 -8.23
C SER A 157 -28.47 7.13 -7.71
N LYS A 158 -29.49 6.88 -8.54
CA LYS A 158 -30.59 5.95 -8.25
C LYS A 158 -30.36 4.54 -8.77
N ASP A 159 -29.32 4.34 -9.56
CA ASP A 159 -29.00 3.07 -10.19
C ASP A 159 -27.52 2.65 -10.05
N GLY A 160 -26.70 3.51 -9.41
CA GLY A 160 -25.26 3.29 -9.26
C GLY A 160 -24.46 3.51 -10.54
N ILE A 161 -25.13 3.80 -11.68
CA ILE A 161 -24.52 3.94 -13.01
C ILE A 161 -24.59 5.38 -13.50
N ASN A 162 -25.76 6.01 -13.38
CA ASN A 162 -25.98 7.38 -13.80
C ASN A 162 -25.86 8.31 -12.58
N TRP A 163 -24.83 9.16 -12.57
CA TRP A 163 -24.54 10.06 -11.46
C TRP A 163 -24.95 11.50 -11.80
N SER A 164 -25.49 12.18 -10.81
CA SER A 164 -25.84 13.60 -10.91
C SER A 164 -24.59 14.46 -11.12
N LYS A 165 -24.78 15.72 -11.52
CA LYS A 165 -23.74 16.74 -11.34
C LYS A 165 -23.38 16.86 -9.87
N TYR A 166 -22.13 17.26 -9.58
CA TYR A 166 -21.69 17.47 -8.22
C TYR A 166 -22.40 18.67 -7.57
N LYS A 167 -22.46 18.63 -6.24
CA LYS A 167 -22.81 19.78 -5.41
C LYS A 167 -21.71 20.01 -4.40
N VAL A 168 -21.31 21.28 -4.22
CA VAL A 168 -20.46 21.69 -3.11
C VAL A 168 -21.35 21.79 -1.88
N MET A 169 -21.01 21.02 -0.84
CA MET A 169 -21.81 20.95 0.38
C MET A 169 -21.31 21.95 1.43
N ARG A 170 -19.98 22.05 1.59
CA ARG A 170 -19.34 23.04 2.48
C ARG A 170 -17.82 23.06 2.29
N GLU A 171 -17.16 24.07 2.87
CA GLU A 171 -15.75 24.00 3.22
C GLU A 171 -15.57 22.99 4.37
N PHE A 172 -14.59 22.10 4.24
CA PHE A 172 -14.38 21.01 5.21
C PHE A 172 -12.89 20.92 5.58
N LYS A 173 -12.58 21.29 6.82
CA LYS A 173 -11.18 21.39 7.32
C LYS A 173 -10.63 20.07 7.88
N TYR A 174 -11.17 18.96 7.44
CA TYR A 174 -10.87 17.62 7.93
C TYR A 174 -10.55 16.71 6.75
N VAL A 175 -9.79 15.66 7.01
CA VAL A 175 -9.58 14.54 6.08
C VAL A 175 -10.43 13.35 6.51
N SER A 176 -10.51 12.33 5.67
CA SER A 176 -11.25 11.08 5.92
C SER A 176 -12.68 11.30 6.44
N PRO A 177 -13.55 12.02 5.71
CA PRO A 177 -14.92 12.14 6.14
C PRO A 177 -15.55 10.74 6.21
N ALA A 178 -15.93 10.31 7.42
CA ALA A 178 -16.78 9.14 7.63
C ALA A 178 -18.22 9.64 7.72
N ILE A 179 -19.10 9.17 6.84
CA ILE A 179 -20.47 9.68 6.72
C ILE A 179 -21.44 8.53 6.83
N ILE A 180 -22.45 8.67 7.67
CA ILE A 180 -23.57 7.75 7.84
C ILE A 180 -24.88 8.55 7.75
N TRP A 181 -25.87 7.97 7.10
CA TRP A 181 -27.27 8.41 7.21
C TRP A 181 -27.97 7.57 8.28
N ASP A 182 -28.49 8.18 9.35
CA ASP A 182 -29.10 7.48 10.48
C ASP A 182 -30.64 7.38 10.39
N GLY A 183 -31.21 7.68 9.22
CA GLY A 183 -32.65 7.73 8.99
C GLY A 183 -33.26 9.13 9.12
N GLU A 184 -32.58 10.06 9.80
CA GLU A 184 -33.06 11.45 10.01
C GLU A 184 -32.06 12.52 9.58
N LYS A 185 -30.76 12.20 9.73
CA LYS A 185 -29.67 13.15 9.49
C LYS A 185 -28.38 12.45 9.06
N TYR A 186 -27.51 13.21 8.44
CA TYR A 186 -26.13 12.84 8.22
C TYR A 186 -25.35 12.98 9.53
N CYS A 187 -24.70 11.90 9.92
CA CYS A 187 -23.72 11.85 10.97
C CYS A 187 -22.34 11.82 10.30
N VAL A 188 -21.47 12.76 10.61
CA VAL A 188 -20.18 12.92 9.94
C VAL A 188 -19.09 13.03 10.97
N TRP A 189 -18.04 12.24 10.79
CA TRP A 189 -16.79 12.36 11.52
C TRP A 189 -15.68 12.80 10.58
N GLY A 190 -14.74 13.56 11.09
CA GLY A 190 -13.58 14.02 10.35
C GLY A 190 -12.35 14.11 11.22
N ILE A 191 -11.17 13.91 10.60
CA ILE A 191 -9.90 14.04 11.27
C ILE A 191 -9.29 15.37 10.88
N GLY A 192 -9.18 16.29 11.84
CA GLY A 192 -8.53 17.58 11.70
C GLY A 192 -7.11 17.55 12.28
N PHE A 193 -6.29 18.54 11.93
CA PHE A 193 -4.96 18.69 12.49
C PHE A 193 -4.80 20.08 13.11
N GLU A 194 -4.38 20.12 14.37
CA GLU A 194 -4.10 21.39 15.05
C GLU A 194 -2.64 21.82 14.77
N GLY A 195 -2.48 22.96 14.12
CA GLY A 195 -1.16 23.54 13.82
C GLY A 195 -0.36 22.75 12.80
N GLN A 196 0.98 22.79 12.91
CA GLN A 196 1.92 21.96 12.12
C GLN A 196 2.14 20.59 12.78
N GLY A 197 1.22 20.14 13.62
CA GLY A 197 1.39 18.94 14.44
C GLY A 197 1.06 17.65 13.71
N THR A 198 1.64 16.57 14.21
CA THR A 198 1.42 15.18 13.77
C THR A 198 0.26 14.52 14.52
N LYS A 199 -0.54 15.27 15.27
CA LYS A 199 -1.65 14.74 16.06
C LYS A 199 -2.98 15.25 15.52
N GLY A 200 -3.91 14.32 15.28
CA GLY A 200 -5.23 14.61 14.79
C GLY A 200 -6.22 14.97 15.92
N VAL A 201 -7.24 15.73 15.57
CA VAL A 201 -8.47 15.85 16.34
C VAL A 201 -9.56 15.10 15.59
N PHE A 202 -10.40 14.37 16.32
CA PHE A 202 -11.50 13.60 15.75
C PHE A 202 -12.81 14.24 16.18
N ASP A 203 -13.50 14.84 15.21
CA ASP A 203 -14.69 15.66 15.46
C ASP A 203 -15.91 15.07 14.76
N TYR A 204 -17.06 15.18 15.46
CA TYR A 204 -18.36 14.78 14.99
C TYR A 204 -19.22 16.00 14.64
N PHE A 205 -19.97 15.89 13.56
CA PHE A 205 -20.96 16.88 13.08
C PHE A 205 -22.23 16.18 12.66
N GLU A 206 -23.33 16.92 12.60
CA GLU A 206 -24.58 16.42 12.05
C GLU A 206 -25.27 17.45 11.15
N SER A 207 -26.04 16.96 10.18
CA SER A 207 -26.83 17.79 9.28
C SER A 207 -28.04 17.05 8.75
N LYS A 208 -29.21 17.72 8.69
CA LYS A 208 -30.43 17.16 8.10
C LYS A 208 -30.43 17.20 6.57
N ASP A 209 -29.73 18.13 5.99
CA ASP A 209 -29.76 18.42 4.53
C ASP A 209 -28.40 18.29 3.85
N GLY A 210 -27.33 18.10 4.64
CA GLY A 210 -25.94 18.04 4.16
C GLY A 210 -25.32 19.41 3.87
N VAL A 211 -26.03 20.52 4.12
CA VAL A 211 -25.58 21.89 3.87
C VAL A 211 -25.46 22.67 5.18
N ASN A 212 -26.47 22.56 6.03
CA ASN A 212 -26.49 23.21 7.33
C ASN A 212 -26.01 22.23 8.40
N TRP A 213 -24.87 22.49 8.97
CA TRP A 213 -24.14 21.59 9.88
C TRP A 213 -24.11 22.13 11.30
N SER A 214 -24.16 21.23 12.27
CA SER A 214 -23.92 21.59 13.67
C SER A 214 -22.49 22.09 13.88
N ASP A 215 -22.25 22.70 15.04
CA ASP A 215 -20.90 22.91 15.53
C ASP A 215 -20.20 21.53 15.77
N PRO A 216 -18.87 21.46 15.65
CA PRO A 216 -18.12 20.24 15.91
C PRO A 216 -18.20 19.82 17.38
N ILE A 217 -18.39 18.54 17.60
CA ILE A 217 -18.26 17.92 18.93
C ILE A 217 -16.99 17.07 18.92
N HIS A 218 -16.07 17.38 19.80
CA HIS A 218 -14.83 16.64 19.93
C HIS A 218 -15.06 15.23 20.47
N CYS A 219 -14.68 14.21 19.69
CA CYS A 219 -14.81 12.82 20.09
C CYS A 219 -13.69 12.40 21.05
N LYS A 220 -14.01 11.48 21.97
CA LYS A 220 -13.06 10.87 22.88
C LYS A 220 -12.86 9.40 22.53
N ILE A 221 -11.63 8.91 22.65
CA ILE A 221 -11.32 7.49 22.50
C ILE A 221 -10.60 7.04 23.78
N GLY A 222 -11.28 6.19 24.57
CA GLY A 222 -10.79 5.78 25.88
C GLY A 222 -10.67 6.94 26.88
N ASN A 223 -9.52 7.05 27.52
CA ASN A 223 -9.25 8.10 28.49
C ASN A 223 -8.57 9.33 27.90
N ASP A 224 -8.71 9.54 26.58
CA ASP A 224 -7.80 10.41 25.89
C ASP A 224 -8.00 11.91 26.00
N SER A 225 -6.85 12.53 25.84
CA SER A 225 -6.57 13.92 25.58
C SER A 225 -7.15 14.39 24.24
N LYS A 226 -7.16 15.71 24.03
CA LYS A 226 -7.68 16.38 22.84
C LYS A 226 -7.06 15.97 21.51
N THR A 227 -5.90 15.31 21.51
CA THR A 227 -5.18 14.97 20.26
C THR A 227 -4.86 13.49 20.22
N LEU A 228 -5.17 12.87 19.07
CA LEU A 228 -5.04 11.44 18.82
C LEU A 228 -3.92 11.17 17.81
N ASP A 229 -3.26 10.04 17.94
CA ASP A 229 -2.40 9.50 16.88
C ASP A 229 -3.30 8.83 15.83
N MET A 230 -3.90 9.65 14.96
CA MET A 230 -4.85 9.23 13.95
C MET A 230 -4.56 9.94 12.63
N TRP A 231 -4.44 9.18 11.54
CA TRP A 231 -4.23 9.70 10.20
C TRP A 231 -5.45 9.55 9.30
N HIS A 232 -5.95 8.33 9.13
CA HIS A 232 -7.17 8.03 8.37
C HIS A 232 -8.05 7.08 9.16
N GLY A 233 -9.36 7.19 8.99
CA GLY A 233 -10.31 6.32 9.62
C GLY A 233 -11.66 6.29 8.93
N ASN A 234 -12.52 5.40 9.41
CA ASN A 234 -13.91 5.31 9.01
C ASN A 234 -14.78 4.91 10.20
N VAL A 235 -16.02 5.33 10.19
CA VAL A 235 -17.05 4.93 11.16
C VAL A 235 -18.18 4.24 10.41
N THR A 236 -18.58 3.09 10.90
CA THR A 236 -19.76 2.35 10.43
C THR A 236 -20.74 2.13 11.59
N TYR A 237 -21.99 1.88 11.28
CA TYR A 237 -22.97 1.48 12.30
C TYR A 237 -23.22 -0.01 12.18
N ASN A 238 -23.06 -0.71 13.29
CA ASN A 238 -23.34 -2.13 13.40
C ASN A 238 -24.74 -2.31 14.00
N GLU A 239 -25.70 -2.71 13.18
CA GLU A 239 -27.10 -2.88 13.59
C GLU A 239 -27.28 -4.01 14.58
N GLU A 240 -26.48 -5.11 14.46
CA GLU A 240 -26.59 -6.27 15.35
C GLU A 240 -26.04 -5.97 16.74
N LEU A 241 -24.97 -5.19 16.83
CA LEU A 241 -24.36 -4.76 18.09
C LEU A 241 -24.91 -3.41 18.59
N GLU A 242 -25.75 -2.76 17.79
CA GLU A 242 -26.35 -1.45 18.06
C GLU A 242 -25.32 -0.40 18.47
N CYS A 243 -24.17 -0.33 17.75
CA CYS A 243 -23.11 0.61 18.06
C CYS A 243 -22.40 1.15 16.80
N TYR A 244 -21.75 2.30 16.98
CA TYR A 244 -20.84 2.85 16.00
C TYR A 244 -19.49 2.20 16.17
N GLU A 245 -18.91 1.70 15.08
CA GLU A 245 -17.61 1.04 15.01
C GLU A 245 -16.64 1.95 14.28
N LEU A 246 -15.60 2.38 14.97
CA LEU A 246 -14.50 3.18 14.42
C LEU A 246 -13.32 2.25 14.09
N VAL A 247 -12.84 2.30 12.86
CA VAL A 247 -11.55 1.76 12.46
C VAL A 247 -10.65 2.89 11.96
N TYR A 248 -9.38 2.91 12.39
CA TYR A 248 -8.45 3.94 11.99
C TYR A 248 -7.01 3.48 11.97
N ILE A 249 -6.15 4.22 11.28
CA ILE A 249 -4.70 4.02 11.28
C ILE A 249 -4.02 5.19 12.01
N PRO A 250 -2.90 4.91 12.74
CA PRO A 250 -2.06 5.93 13.34
C PRO A 250 -1.20 6.61 12.27
N MET A 251 -0.49 7.66 12.64
CA MET A 251 0.46 8.37 11.76
C MET A 251 1.61 7.47 11.27
N SER A 252 1.94 6.40 12.02
CA SER A 252 2.92 5.40 11.60
C SER A 252 2.48 4.57 10.39
N ASN A 253 1.17 4.45 10.15
CA ASN A 253 0.56 3.62 9.13
C ASN A 253 0.95 2.13 9.22
N GLN A 254 1.17 1.61 10.44
CA GLN A 254 1.62 0.23 10.65
C GLN A 254 0.55 -0.66 11.28
N GLU A 255 -0.58 -0.09 11.72
CA GLU A 255 -1.62 -0.80 12.45
C GLU A 255 -2.99 -0.32 12.04
N VAL A 256 -4.01 -1.16 12.21
CA VAL A 256 -5.41 -0.77 12.19
C VAL A 256 -5.95 -0.90 13.61
N TYR A 257 -6.47 0.20 14.14
CA TYR A 257 -7.14 0.26 15.44
C TYR A 257 -8.65 0.18 15.29
N TYR A 258 -9.30 -0.32 16.33
CA TYR A 258 -10.76 -0.45 16.44
C TYR A 258 -11.25 0.04 17.79
N ALA A 259 -12.36 0.77 17.78
CA ALA A 259 -13.08 1.21 18.99
C ALA A 259 -14.58 1.32 18.71
N THR A 260 -15.42 1.23 19.75
CA THR A 260 -16.88 1.32 19.63
C THR A 260 -17.46 2.49 20.42
N SER A 261 -18.63 2.97 20.00
CA SER A 261 -19.40 4.00 20.70
C SER A 261 -20.89 3.74 20.63
N LYS A 262 -21.63 4.02 21.69
CA LYS A 262 -23.09 4.01 21.70
C LYS A 262 -23.71 5.37 21.43
N ASP A 263 -22.91 6.44 21.53
CA ASP A 263 -23.40 7.84 21.49
C ASP A 263 -22.75 8.71 20.40
N LYS A 264 -21.99 8.11 19.48
CA LYS A 264 -21.28 8.78 18.35
C LYS A 264 -20.02 9.58 18.74
N THR A 265 -19.83 9.92 20.01
CA THR A 265 -18.78 10.87 20.43
C THR A 265 -17.83 10.30 21.48
N ASN A 266 -18.29 9.35 22.29
CA ASN A 266 -17.46 8.69 23.30
C ASN A 266 -17.20 7.24 22.86
N PHE A 267 -16.02 7.00 22.33
CA PHE A 267 -15.54 5.68 21.96
C PHE A 267 -14.80 5.03 23.12
N ASP A 268 -14.88 3.73 23.26
CA ASP A 268 -14.10 2.96 24.22
C ASP A 268 -12.60 2.99 23.88
N LYS A 269 -11.80 2.31 24.70
CA LYS A 269 -10.35 2.24 24.46
C LYS A 269 -10.07 1.47 23.18
N ALA A 270 -9.38 2.11 22.23
CA ALA A 270 -8.99 1.48 20.99
C ALA A 270 -8.04 0.29 21.22
N LYS A 271 -8.19 -0.72 20.38
CA LYS A 271 -7.34 -1.92 20.33
C LYS A 271 -6.87 -2.16 18.90
N THR A 272 -5.69 -2.72 18.75
CA THR A 272 -5.15 -3.13 17.44
C THR A 272 -5.85 -4.39 16.97
N ILE A 273 -6.30 -4.39 15.72
CA ILE A 273 -6.95 -5.54 15.06
C ILE A 273 -6.17 -6.06 13.86
N VAL A 274 -5.30 -5.24 13.27
CA VAL A 274 -4.35 -5.62 12.22
C VAL A 274 -3.01 -4.98 12.51
N GLU A 275 -1.93 -5.75 12.41
CA GLU A 275 -0.54 -5.29 12.55
C GLU A 275 0.22 -5.59 11.27
N ASN A 276 1.02 -4.62 10.80
CA ASN A 276 1.87 -4.81 9.64
C ASN A 276 3.15 -5.56 10.06
N ASP A 277 3.37 -6.72 9.46
CA ASP A 277 4.59 -7.52 9.65
C ASP A 277 5.75 -7.13 8.73
N GLY A 278 5.57 -6.03 7.99
CA GLY A 278 6.50 -5.55 6.97
C GLY A 278 6.32 -6.21 5.60
N THR A 279 5.21 -6.91 5.36
CA THR A 279 4.79 -7.34 4.01
C THR A 279 4.46 -6.14 3.15
N TRP A 280 3.80 -5.17 3.73
CA TRP A 280 3.52 -3.87 3.12
C TRP A 280 4.44 -2.79 3.71
N THR A 281 4.74 -1.77 2.94
CA THR A 281 5.45 -0.59 3.45
C THR A 281 4.59 0.18 4.45
N ARG A 282 3.30 0.32 4.14
CA ARG A 282 2.31 1.02 4.96
C ARG A 282 0.93 0.40 4.77
N LEU A 283 0.11 0.48 5.80
CA LEU A 283 -1.33 0.30 5.72
C LEU A 283 -1.98 1.67 5.49
N TYR A 284 -3.18 1.67 4.91
CA TYR A 284 -3.87 2.92 4.61
C TYR A 284 -5.37 2.79 4.88
N ARG A 285 -6.11 3.88 4.87
CA ARG A 285 -7.52 4.07 5.27
C ARG A 285 -8.34 2.76 5.31
N PRO A 286 -8.75 2.30 6.50
CA PRO A 286 -9.56 1.11 6.66
C PRO A 286 -11.06 1.41 6.54
N THR A 287 -11.85 0.37 6.26
CA THR A 287 -13.30 0.32 6.45
C THR A 287 -13.68 -1.03 7.05
N LEU A 288 -14.79 -1.06 7.80
CA LEU A 288 -15.28 -2.27 8.46
C LEU A 288 -16.71 -2.57 8.03
N LEU A 289 -16.99 -3.85 7.80
CA LEU A 289 -18.32 -4.37 7.56
C LEU A 289 -18.56 -5.59 8.46
N TYR A 290 -19.74 -5.68 9.07
CA TYR A 290 -20.18 -6.87 9.80
C TYR A 290 -21.40 -7.47 9.13
N GLU A 291 -21.38 -8.77 8.90
CA GLU A 291 -22.46 -9.50 8.26
C GLU A 291 -22.38 -11.00 8.55
N ASN A 292 -23.51 -11.63 8.91
CA ASN A 292 -23.62 -13.07 9.15
C ASN A 292 -22.58 -13.60 10.16
N ASP A 293 -22.43 -12.96 11.30
CA ASP A 293 -21.43 -13.26 12.33
C ASP A 293 -19.98 -13.20 11.81
N GLN A 294 -19.71 -12.36 10.80
CA GLN A 294 -18.40 -12.23 10.18
C GLN A 294 -18.02 -10.75 10.01
N TYR A 295 -16.85 -10.40 10.48
CA TYR A 295 -16.19 -9.11 10.18
C TYR A 295 -15.41 -9.18 8.89
N TYR A 296 -15.44 -8.09 8.14
CA TYR A 296 -14.64 -7.83 6.94
C TYR A 296 -13.99 -6.45 7.11
N CYS A 297 -12.71 -6.44 7.42
CA CYS A 297 -11.90 -5.21 7.50
C CYS A 297 -11.13 -5.05 6.20
N LEU A 298 -11.56 -4.14 5.32
CA LEU A 298 -10.84 -3.79 4.11
C LEU A 298 -9.95 -2.59 4.40
N TYR A 299 -8.75 -2.57 3.86
CA TYR A 299 -7.83 -1.44 4.04
C TYR A 299 -6.90 -1.31 2.83
N GLY A 300 -6.40 -0.08 2.63
CA GLY A 300 -5.34 0.15 1.68
C GLY A 300 -4.02 -0.47 2.16
N ALA A 301 -3.22 -0.96 1.23
CA ALA A 301 -1.88 -1.47 1.48
C ALA A 301 -0.92 -0.93 0.42
N ILE A 302 0.27 -0.48 0.83
CA ILE A 302 1.23 0.18 -0.05
C ILE A 302 2.47 -0.69 -0.16
N GLY A 303 2.83 -1.04 -1.39
CA GLY A 303 3.98 -1.85 -1.73
C GLY A 303 5.32 -1.12 -1.67
N GLU A 304 6.42 -1.82 -1.93
CA GLU A 304 7.79 -1.30 -1.84
C GLU A 304 8.07 -0.14 -2.83
N ASN A 305 7.43 -0.12 -4.00
CA ASN A 305 7.62 0.94 -5.00
C ASN A 305 6.49 1.98 -4.94
N ASN A 306 5.80 2.07 -3.82
CA ASN A 306 4.66 2.97 -3.59
C ASN A 306 3.40 2.60 -4.40
N GLU A 307 3.27 1.35 -4.84
CA GLU A 307 2.04 0.85 -5.46
C GLU A 307 0.94 0.72 -4.40
N ASN A 308 -0.27 1.09 -4.78
CA ASN A 308 -1.44 1.02 -3.91
C ASN A 308 -2.30 -0.22 -4.22
N TYR A 309 -2.81 -0.85 -3.17
CA TYR A 309 -3.66 -2.02 -3.22
C TYR A 309 -4.78 -1.92 -2.18
N ILE A 310 -5.87 -2.63 -2.40
CA ILE A 310 -6.86 -2.91 -1.36
C ILE A 310 -6.70 -4.37 -0.96
N THR A 311 -6.59 -4.63 0.34
CA THR A 311 -6.58 -5.98 0.92
C THR A 311 -7.64 -6.11 2.01
N MET A 312 -7.75 -7.27 2.63
CA MET A 312 -8.79 -7.54 3.61
C MET A 312 -8.32 -8.51 4.69
N SER A 313 -8.87 -8.33 5.88
CA SER A 313 -8.81 -9.31 6.97
C SER A 313 -10.21 -9.65 7.44
N THR A 314 -10.46 -10.92 7.74
CA THR A 314 -11.80 -11.41 8.10
C THR A 314 -11.77 -12.29 9.35
N GLY A 315 -12.86 -12.31 10.10
CA GLY A 315 -12.99 -13.16 11.28
C GLY A 315 -14.36 -13.03 11.93
N LYS A 316 -14.78 -14.04 12.69
CA LYS A 316 -16.02 -13.96 13.46
C LYS A 316 -15.92 -12.99 14.62
N GLU A 317 -14.75 -12.91 15.21
CA GLU A 317 -14.47 -12.01 16.32
C GLU A 317 -13.47 -10.95 15.86
N ILE A 318 -13.73 -9.71 16.22
CA ILE A 318 -12.90 -8.56 15.81
C ILE A 318 -11.45 -8.68 16.32
N ASP A 319 -11.21 -9.42 17.39
CA ASP A 319 -9.89 -9.68 17.97
C ASP A 319 -9.11 -10.78 17.26
N ASN A 320 -9.78 -11.55 16.37
CA ASN A 320 -9.23 -12.73 15.71
C ASN A 320 -9.41 -12.66 14.18
N LEU A 321 -9.09 -11.51 13.60
CA LEU A 321 -9.12 -11.36 12.14
C LEU A 321 -7.96 -12.14 11.53
N THR A 322 -8.21 -12.76 10.38
CA THR A 322 -7.20 -13.45 9.56
C THR A 322 -7.12 -12.75 8.21
N GLY A 323 -5.92 -12.39 7.80
CA GLY A 323 -5.66 -11.78 6.50
C GLY A 323 -5.92 -12.74 5.35
N ILE A 324 -6.40 -12.21 4.22
CA ILE A 324 -6.65 -13.02 3.03
C ILE A 324 -5.37 -13.41 2.31
N SER A 325 -5.40 -14.57 1.68
CA SER A 325 -4.34 -15.14 0.86
C SER A 325 -4.80 -15.37 -0.58
N ASP A 326 -3.87 -15.60 -1.50
CA ASP A 326 -4.18 -15.97 -2.89
C ASP A 326 -5.10 -17.20 -2.97
N LYS A 327 -4.98 -18.12 -2.01
CA LYS A 327 -5.82 -19.33 -1.94
C LYS A 327 -7.27 -18.98 -1.62
N ASP A 328 -7.49 -17.99 -0.74
CA ASP A 328 -8.84 -17.56 -0.37
C ASP A 328 -9.50 -16.88 -1.55
N ILE A 329 -8.81 -15.97 -2.23
CA ILE A 329 -9.32 -15.31 -3.43
C ILE A 329 -9.63 -16.33 -4.54
N SER A 330 -8.73 -17.27 -4.79
CA SER A 330 -8.94 -18.30 -5.81
C SER A 330 -10.15 -19.19 -5.51
N LYS A 331 -10.34 -19.55 -4.25
CA LYS A 331 -11.47 -20.38 -3.80
C LYS A 331 -12.80 -19.64 -3.94
N MET A 332 -12.86 -18.38 -3.53
CA MET A 332 -14.09 -17.60 -3.51
C MET A 332 -14.47 -17.06 -4.88
N ALA A 333 -13.50 -16.57 -5.64
CA ALA A 333 -13.75 -16.03 -6.99
C ALA A 333 -13.90 -17.11 -8.06
N GLY A 334 -13.69 -18.39 -7.73
CA GLY A 334 -13.74 -19.48 -8.71
C GLY A 334 -12.69 -19.36 -9.83
N MET A 335 -11.64 -18.55 -9.61
CA MET A 335 -10.57 -18.32 -10.60
C MET A 335 -9.37 -19.21 -10.30
N PRO A 336 -8.77 -19.85 -11.33
CA PRO A 336 -7.49 -20.54 -11.16
C PRO A 336 -6.41 -19.56 -10.67
N MET A 337 -5.61 -19.97 -9.67
CA MET A 337 -4.52 -19.16 -9.09
C MET A 337 -3.55 -18.58 -10.14
N GLU A 338 -3.36 -19.26 -11.27
CA GLU A 338 -2.46 -18.82 -12.34
C GLU A 338 -2.90 -17.54 -13.08
N LYS A 339 -4.20 -17.16 -13.01
CA LYS A 339 -4.70 -15.95 -13.70
C LYS A 339 -4.67 -14.68 -12.85
N GLN A 340 -4.48 -14.79 -11.55
CA GLN A 340 -4.45 -13.63 -10.65
C GLN A 340 -3.06 -13.00 -10.50
N LYS A 341 -2.00 -13.74 -10.72
CA LYS A 341 -0.70 -13.13 -10.98
C LYS A 341 -0.81 -12.48 -12.36
N GLN A 342 -0.94 -11.15 -12.41
CA GLN A 342 -0.51 -10.43 -13.59
C GLN A 342 0.86 -11.01 -13.92
N LYS A 343 0.94 -11.69 -15.06
CA LYS A 343 2.21 -12.19 -15.58
C LYS A 343 3.01 -10.93 -15.86
N GLU A 344 3.75 -10.44 -14.86
CA GLU A 344 4.79 -9.46 -15.12
C GLU A 344 5.56 -10.01 -16.30
N SER A 345 5.54 -9.27 -17.40
CA SER A 345 6.23 -9.72 -18.59
C SER A 345 7.70 -9.94 -18.24
N LEU A 346 8.35 -10.90 -18.84
CA LEU A 346 9.80 -11.11 -18.67
C LEU A 346 10.55 -9.78 -18.83
N MET A 347 10.03 -8.87 -19.66
CA MET A 347 10.61 -7.54 -19.89
C MET A 347 10.43 -6.58 -18.69
N GLU A 348 9.33 -6.67 -17.94
CA GLU A 348 9.12 -5.88 -16.71
C GLU A 348 10.05 -6.36 -15.59
N ARG A 349 10.18 -7.69 -15.41
CA ARG A 349 11.14 -8.29 -14.47
C ARG A 349 12.58 -7.94 -14.83
N LEU A 350 12.93 -7.98 -16.12
CA LEU A 350 14.23 -7.53 -16.59
C LEU A 350 14.44 -6.02 -16.40
N SER A 351 13.39 -5.21 -16.52
CA SER A 351 13.45 -3.77 -16.26
C SER A 351 13.68 -3.47 -14.77
N GLU A 352 13.01 -4.19 -13.87
CA GLU A 352 13.25 -4.07 -12.42
C GLU A 352 14.65 -4.54 -12.03
N CYS A 353 15.09 -5.68 -12.53
CA CYS A 353 16.46 -6.12 -12.37
C CYS A 353 17.45 -5.10 -12.91
N LYS A 354 17.14 -4.43 -14.05
CA LYS A 354 17.98 -3.36 -14.62
C LYS A 354 18.04 -2.12 -13.74
N LYS A 355 16.91 -1.71 -13.12
CA LYS A 355 16.89 -0.58 -12.16
C LYS A 355 17.76 -0.87 -10.93
N GLN A 356 17.73 -2.09 -10.42
CA GLN A 356 18.58 -2.52 -9.30
C GLN A 356 20.06 -2.70 -9.70
N PHE A 357 20.31 -3.09 -10.95
CA PHE A 357 21.64 -3.25 -11.52
C PHE A 357 22.44 -1.94 -11.60
N ILE A 358 21.77 -0.80 -11.85
CA ILE A 358 22.39 0.52 -12.05
C ILE A 358 22.46 1.32 -10.73
N ARG A 359 22.10 0.74 -9.58
CA ARG A 359 22.17 1.49 -8.31
C ARG A 359 23.59 1.89 -7.93
N LEU A 360 23.69 3.11 -7.39
CA LEU A 360 24.95 3.76 -6.95
C LEU A 360 25.76 2.88 -5.99
N GLU A 361 25.13 1.98 -5.26
CA GLU A 361 25.74 1.04 -4.32
C GLU A 361 26.78 0.13 -4.99
N LEU A 362 26.52 -0.30 -6.24
CA LEU A 362 27.49 -1.11 -7.00
C LEU A 362 28.73 -0.34 -7.42
N LEU A 363 28.62 0.98 -7.62
CA LEU A 363 29.76 1.84 -7.92
C LEU A 363 30.75 1.96 -6.75
N ILE A 364 30.31 1.70 -5.52
CA ILE A 364 31.14 1.67 -4.33
C ILE A 364 31.95 0.36 -4.28
N PHE A 365 31.38 -0.76 -4.76
CA PHE A 365 32.06 -2.04 -4.76
C PHE A 365 33.26 -2.10 -5.72
N ILE A 366 33.22 -1.37 -6.85
CA ILE A 366 34.33 -1.36 -7.82
C ILE A 366 35.61 -0.78 -7.19
N PRO A 367 35.60 0.40 -6.53
CA PRO A 367 36.76 0.92 -5.81
C PRO A 367 37.20 0.03 -4.65
N LEU A 368 36.28 -0.55 -3.88
CA LEU A 368 36.58 -1.45 -2.78
C LEU A 368 37.29 -2.72 -3.25
N LEU A 369 36.81 -3.36 -4.32
CA LEU A 369 37.47 -4.52 -4.95
C LEU A 369 38.83 -4.14 -5.54
N TYR A 370 38.96 -2.92 -6.07
CA TYR A 370 40.25 -2.41 -6.55
C TYR A 370 41.27 -2.25 -5.41
N ILE A 371 40.86 -1.62 -4.30
CA ILE A 371 41.70 -1.48 -3.10
C ILE A 371 42.07 -2.87 -2.55
N LEU A 372 41.11 -3.77 -2.44
CA LEU A 372 41.34 -5.13 -1.98
C LEU A 372 42.32 -5.89 -2.91
N SER A 373 42.22 -5.65 -4.21
CA SER A 373 43.12 -6.23 -5.20
C SER A 373 44.56 -5.74 -5.05
N ILE A 374 44.77 -4.46 -4.72
CA ILE A 374 46.09 -3.90 -4.45
C ILE A 374 46.69 -4.50 -3.18
N ILE A 375 45.88 -4.64 -2.13
CA ILE A 375 46.29 -5.28 -0.87
C ILE A 375 46.64 -6.74 -1.09
N LEU A 376 45.82 -7.49 -1.78
CA LEU A 376 46.05 -8.92 -2.09
C LEU A 376 47.25 -9.14 -3.00
N LYS A 377 47.54 -8.22 -3.94
CA LYS A 377 48.73 -8.27 -4.81
C LYS A 377 50.01 -8.23 -4.00
N ARG A 378 50.02 -7.62 -2.82
CA ARG A 378 51.19 -7.54 -1.92
C ARG A 378 51.45 -8.87 -1.19
N TYR A 379 50.43 -9.73 -1.06
CA TYR A 379 50.49 -10.95 -0.28
C TYR A 379 50.38 -12.27 -1.11
N ILE A 380 49.86 -12.19 -2.34
CA ILE A 380 49.53 -13.36 -3.16
C ILE A 380 50.16 -13.24 -4.56
N ASN A 381 51.24 -14.03 -4.80
CA ASN A 381 51.94 -14.04 -6.10
C ASN A 381 51.30 -15.08 -7.05
N LYS A 382 50.69 -14.70 -8.12
CA LYS A 382 50.26 -15.40 -9.35
C LYS A 382 48.75 -15.58 -9.65
N ASP A 383 47.83 -15.78 -8.69
CA ASP A 383 46.42 -16.12 -9.01
C ASP A 383 45.41 -15.07 -8.62
N ILE A 384 45.83 -13.81 -8.50
CA ILE A 384 44.97 -12.69 -8.03
C ILE A 384 43.74 -12.50 -8.92
N LYS A 385 43.87 -12.64 -10.25
CA LYS A 385 42.76 -12.46 -11.20
C LYS A 385 41.63 -13.46 -10.95
N ASN A 386 41.97 -14.71 -10.69
CA ASN A 386 40.98 -15.76 -10.42
C ASN A 386 40.28 -15.55 -9.06
N ILE A 387 41.04 -15.10 -8.05
CA ILE A 387 40.51 -14.84 -6.72
C ILE A 387 39.54 -13.64 -6.78
N ILE A 388 39.90 -12.55 -7.50
CA ILE A 388 39.00 -11.39 -7.68
C ILE A 388 37.76 -11.80 -8.46
N GLY A 389 37.92 -12.61 -9.51
CA GLY A 389 36.78 -13.12 -10.27
C GLY A 389 35.80 -13.92 -9.43
N ILE A 390 36.33 -14.81 -8.58
CA ILE A 390 35.47 -15.61 -7.65
C ILE A 390 34.82 -14.72 -6.60
N LEU A 391 35.54 -13.79 -6.00
CA LEU A 391 34.99 -12.88 -5.00
C LEU A 391 33.91 -11.95 -5.58
N SER A 392 34.13 -11.42 -6.79
CA SER A 392 33.13 -10.58 -7.47
C SER A 392 31.88 -11.39 -7.81
N LEU A 393 32.01 -12.63 -8.24
CA LEU A 393 30.89 -13.53 -8.49
C LEU A 393 30.09 -13.76 -7.20
N ILE A 394 30.75 -14.15 -6.11
CA ILE A 394 30.09 -14.42 -4.83
C ILE A 394 29.35 -13.18 -4.33
N ILE A 395 29.97 -12.00 -4.39
CA ILE A 395 29.35 -10.75 -3.93
C ILE A 395 28.14 -10.40 -4.80
N CYS A 396 28.25 -10.53 -6.12
CA CYS A 396 27.13 -10.21 -7.02
C CYS A 396 25.98 -11.21 -6.86
N GLU A 397 26.27 -12.49 -6.73
CA GLU A 397 25.26 -13.51 -6.50
C GLU A 397 24.58 -13.30 -5.12
N LEU A 398 25.34 -12.95 -4.08
CA LEU A 398 24.80 -12.65 -2.76
C LEU A 398 23.91 -11.40 -2.78
N TYR A 399 24.32 -10.35 -3.49
CA TYR A 399 23.56 -9.13 -3.66
C TYR A 399 22.24 -9.39 -4.40
N MET A 400 22.29 -10.12 -5.50
CA MET A 400 21.09 -10.50 -6.25
C MET A 400 20.19 -11.40 -5.42
N PHE A 401 20.76 -12.37 -4.71
CA PHE A 401 20.03 -13.25 -3.80
C PHE A 401 19.24 -12.49 -2.75
N LEU A 402 19.79 -11.42 -2.16
CA LEU A 402 19.12 -10.59 -1.16
C LEU A 402 17.98 -9.73 -1.75
N LYS A 403 17.96 -9.53 -3.06
CA LYS A 403 17.01 -8.64 -3.74
C LYS A 403 15.96 -9.36 -4.60
N ILE A 404 16.13 -10.66 -4.84
CA ILE A 404 15.22 -11.45 -5.68
C ILE A 404 14.09 -12.01 -4.82
N ASP A 405 12.90 -11.98 -5.39
CA ASP A 405 11.77 -12.73 -4.88
C ASP A 405 11.87 -14.20 -5.28
N PHE A 406 12.06 -15.10 -4.30
CA PHE A 406 12.20 -16.54 -4.49
C PHE A 406 10.90 -17.30 -4.68
N THR A 407 9.80 -16.59 -5.00
CA THR A 407 8.48 -17.20 -5.16
C THR A 407 8.33 -18.02 -6.45
N SER A 408 9.20 -17.82 -7.45
CA SER A 408 9.16 -18.57 -8.71
C SER A 408 10.54 -19.01 -9.18
N ILE A 409 10.60 -20.18 -9.88
CA ILE A 409 11.82 -20.70 -10.51
C ILE A 409 12.37 -19.71 -11.55
N GLU A 410 11.48 -19.02 -12.27
CA GLU A 410 11.85 -18.02 -13.27
C GLU A 410 12.59 -16.83 -12.66
N SER A 411 12.11 -16.30 -11.51
CA SER A 411 12.78 -15.22 -10.77
C SER A 411 14.16 -15.62 -10.29
N ILE A 412 14.32 -16.88 -9.84
CA ILE A 412 15.63 -17.43 -9.45
C ILE A 412 16.58 -17.49 -10.64
N ILE A 413 16.12 -17.99 -11.80
CA ILE A 413 16.93 -18.09 -13.02
C ILE A 413 17.35 -16.68 -13.49
N VAL A 414 16.41 -15.74 -13.55
CA VAL A 414 16.72 -14.35 -13.94
C VAL A 414 17.76 -13.73 -12.99
N GLY A 415 17.61 -13.94 -11.69
CA GLY A 415 18.55 -13.45 -10.70
C GLY A 415 19.96 -14.02 -10.85
N LEU A 416 20.07 -15.33 -11.02
CA LEU A 416 21.36 -15.98 -11.26
C LEU A 416 22.04 -15.45 -12.53
N VAL A 417 21.30 -15.34 -13.64
CA VAL A 417 21.82 -14.81 -14.90
C VAL A 417 22.30 -13.36 -14.73
N MET A 418 21.53 -12.52 -14.03
CA MET A 418 21.91 -11.14 -13.79
C MET A 418 23.11 -11.04 -12.86
N GLY A 419 23.21 -11.87 -11.83
CA GLY A 419 24.39 -11.96 -10.95
C GLY A 419 25.64 -12.32 -11.72
N LEU A 420 25.58 -13.28 -12.63
CA LEU A 420 26.69 -13.65 -13.53
C LEU A 420 27.14 -12.50 -14.44
N ILE A 421 26.17 -11.77 -15.04
CA ILE A 421 26.46 -10.61 -15.89
C ILE A 421 27.13 -9.50 -15.07
N GLN A 422 26.63 -9.19 -13.87
CA GLN A 422 27.25 -8.21 -12.97
C GLN A 422 28.67 -8.60 -12.58
N ALA A 423 28.89 -9.85 -12.20
CA ALA A 423 30.20 -10.37 -11.85
C ALA A 423 31.17 -10.24 -13.02
N PHE A 424 30.74 -10.52 -14.25
CA PHE A 424 31.55 -10.36 -15.45
C PHE A 424 31.96 -8.92 -15.70
N ILE A 425 31.02 -7.97 -15.58
CA ILE A 425 31.29 -6.54 -15.77
C ILE A 425 32.25 -6.01 -14.70
N ILE A 426 32.00 -6.32 -13.43
CA ILE A 426 32.85 -5.90 -12.31
C ILE A 426 34.26 -6.48 -12.46
N ASN A 427 34.37 -7.78 -12.74
CA ASN A 427 35.64 -8.43 -12.92
C ASN A 427 36.45 -7.83 -14.10
N SER A 428 35.78 -7.56 -15.23
CA SER A 428 36.39 -6.92 -16.40
C SER A 428 36.86 -5.50 -16.08
N GLY A 429 36.07 -4.71 -15.34
CA GLY A 429 36.43 -3.38 -14.87
C GLY A 429 37.64 -3.38 -13.94
N VAL A 430 37.68 -4.29 -12.96
CA VAL A 430 38.82 -4.45 -12.04
C VAL A 430 40.09 -4.85 -12.78
N ILE A 431 40.01 -5.78 -13.72
CA ILE A 431 41.17 -6.23 -14.54
C ILE A 431 41.68 -5.03 -15.37
N TYR A 432 40.78 -4.27 -15.97
CA TYR A 432 41.15 -3.07 -16.75
C TYR A 432 41.89 -2.04 -15.89
N LEU A 433 41.36 -1.69 -14.71
CA LEU A 433 41.98 -0.75 -13.78
C LEU A 433 43.34 -1.26 -13.28
N LEU A 434 43.49 -2.52 -13.00
CA LEU A 434 44.78 -3.15 -12.66
C LEU A 434 45.81 -3.05 -13.81
N SER A 435 45.36 -3.17 -15.06
CA SER A 435 46.23 -3.02 -16.25
C SER A 435 46.70 -1.56 -16.39
N LEU A 436 45.84 -0.57 -16.14
CA LEU A 436 46.19 0.85 -16.16
C LEU A 436 47.20 1.22 -15.05
N SER A 437 46.97 0.72 -13.81
CA SER A 437 47.90 0.97 -12.69
C SER A 437 49.28 0.40 -12.93
N ASN A 438 49.38 -0.76 -13.56
CA ASN A 438 50.69 -1.33 -13.95
C ASN A 438 51.42 -0.50 -15.02
N LYS A 439 50.67 0.10 -15.98
CA LYS A 439 51.26 1.01 -17.00
C LYS A 439 51.77 2.30 -16.38
N VAL A 440 51.10 2.86 -15.38
CA VAL A 440 51.52 4.09 -14.66
C VAL A 440 52.77 3.82 -13.83
N ILE A 441 52.83 2.69 -13.10
CA ILE A 441 53.97 2.31 -12.24
C ILE A 441 55.19 2.03 -13.07
N THR A 442 55.06 1.40 -14.25
CA THR A 442 56.19 1.14 -15.16
C THR A 442 56.70 2.44 -15.85
N LYS A 443 55.84 3.42 -16.05
CA LYS A 443 56.25 4.75 -16.57
C LYS A 443 56.97 5.63 -15.54
N SER A 444 56.66 5.47 -14.24
CA SER A 444 57.30 6.22 -13.15
C SER A 444 58.66 5.67 -12.74
N ARG A 445 59.05 4.47 -13.25
CA ARG A 445 60.33 3.81 -12.99
C ARG A 445 61.33 3.93 -14.17
N LYS A 446 60.95 4.62 -15.23
CA LYS A 446 61.83 5.10 -16.31
C LYS A 446 61.99 6.61 -16.16
#